data_9a5967074a45e49919aaf8089407d198
#
_entry.id   9a5967074a45e49919aaf8089407d198
#
_cell.length_a   1.000
_cell.length_b   1.000
_cell.length_c   1.000
_cell.angle_alpha   90.00
_cell.angle_beta   90.00
_cell.angle_gamma   90.00
#
_symmetry.space_group_name_H-M   'P 1'
#
loop_
_entity.id
_entity.type
_entity.pdbx_description
1 polymer ?
#
loop_
_entity_poly.entity_id
_entity_poly.type
_entity_poly.pdbx_seq_one_letter_code
_entity_poly.pdbx_strand_id
1 'polypeptide(L)'
;MRQQFFAKSIIMAFMVFLTFGCNNKTDSSITIKWGETLAESHPSAQMAIRAGKEITERTKGRVKVEVYTGGQLGASKEMVEAMQIGAQEMLTEGVAQFQMLPSLEILEAPYIWKNPETFDKVVKSDIIEEFNKKLIESGNIRILGTTYYGYRHLTTTDKAVHSLNDVKNLKIRVPEVQMYIAMAEAWGSKPTPMNFNELYLALKQNVVNGQENPLPTINSGKFYEVQKYLILTGHIITARIVTINETVWQKISEEDRKIMLDVVNKNIEIHNNEIKSLENSLISEFEKAGVTVITPNVEEFRDVVLKSVPAKLESRWGKGLFERILQAQE
;
A
#
# COMPACT_ATOMS: atom_id res chain seq x y z
N MET A 1 97.94 -2.10 34.53
CA MET A 1 97.01 -1.44 33.65
C MET A 1 95.60 -1.82 34.13
N ARG A 2 94.88 -0.85 34.69
CA ARG A 2 93.64 -1.02 35.42
C ARG A 2 92.47 -0.84 34.45
N GLN A 3 91.55 -1.79 34.40
CA GLN A 3 90.26 -1.58 33.82
C GLN A 3 89.20 -1.53 34.93
N GLN A 4 88.52 -0.41 35.00
CA GLN A 4 87.36 -0.20 35.91
C GLN A 4 86.08 -0.66 35.28
N PHE A 5 85.36 -1.53 35.98
CA PHE A 5 83.99 -1.93 35.64
C PHE A 5 83.05 -0.88 36.17
N PHE A 6 82.22 -0.32 35.29
CA PHE A 6 81.01 0.44 35.66
C PHE A 6 79.76 -0.42 35.52
N ALA A 7 79.16 -0.73 36.62
CA ALA A 7 77.83 -1.35 36.65
C ALA A 7 76.75 -0.28 36.41
N LYS A 8 75.94 -0.41 35.37
CA LYS A 8 74.77 0.40 35.16
C LYS A 8 73.54 -0.42 35.56
N SER A 9 72.87 0.01 36.66
CA SER A 9 71.53 -0.48 37.04
C SER A 9 70.47 0.01 36.09
N ILE A 10 69.79 -0.91 35.41
CA ILE A 10 68.65 -0.61 34.60
C ILE A 10 67.40 -0.78 35.49
N ILE A 11 66.74 0.35 35.81
CA ILE A 11 65.42 0.40 36.43
C ILE A 11 64.38 0.17 35.30
N MET A 12 63.71 -1.00 35.33
CA MET A 12 62.69 -1.35 34.40
C MET A 12 61.33 -0.85 34.94
N ALA A 13 60.87 0.30 34.41
CA ALA A 13 59.60 0.86 34.74
C ALA A 13 58.49 0.03 33.99
N PHE A 14 57.69 -0.70 34.77
CA PHE A 14 56.54 -1.44 34.26
C PHE A 14 55.38 -0.42 34.00
N MET A 15 55.21 -0.02 32.76
CA MET A 15 54.11 0.84 32.32
C MET A 15 52.87 -0.03 32.08
N VAL A 16 51.97 -0.07 33.08
CA VAL A 16 50.66 -0.74 32.93
C VAL A 16 49.81 0.09 32.00
N PHE A 17 49.68 -0.32 30.75
CA PHE A 17 48.68 0.18 29.81
C PHE A 17 47.31 -0.35 30.22
N LEU A 18 46.53 0.45 30.94
CA LEU A 18 45.08 0.26 31.07
C LEU A 18 44.45 0.53 29.69
N THR A 19 44.29 -0.51 28.90
CA THR A 19 43.44 -0.45 27.71
C THR A 19 41.99 -0.33 28.17
N PHE A 20 41.50 0.91 28.24
CA PHE A 20 40.05 1.14 28.19
C PHE A 20 39.57 0.62 26.83
N GLY A 21 39.13 -0.62 26.81
CA GLY A 21 38.36 -1.18 25.70
C GLY A 21 37.05 -0.40 25.60
N CYS A 22 37.04 0.68 24.80
CA CYS A 22 35.78 1.18 24.25
C CYS A 22 35.15 0.04 23.48
N ASN A 23 34.18 -0.63 24.10
CA ASN A 23 33.30 -1.56 23.46
C ASN A 23 32.37 -0.72 22.55
N ASN A 24 32.92 -0.21 21.45
CA ASN A 24 32.11 0.31 20.35
C ASN A 24 31.35 -0.89 19.78
N LYS A 25 30.21 -1.21 20.40
CA LYS A 25 29.12 -1.83 19.62
C LYS A 25 28.89 -0.87 18.47
N THR A 26 29.43 -1.17 17.32
CA THR A 26 28.97 -0.62 16.07
C THR A 26 27.51 -1.06 15.98
N ASP A 27 26.60 -0.22 16.45
CA ASP A 27 25.17 -0.35 16.13
C ASP A 27 25.10 -0.26 14.62
N SER A 28 25.10 -1.44 13.98
CA SER A 28 24.96 -1.51 12.53
C SER A 28 23.56 -1.00 12.21
N SER A 29 23.48 0.23 11.70
CA SER A 29 22.23 0.81 11.26
C SER A 29 21.64 -0.04 10.13
N ILE A 30 20.34 -0.30 10.20
CA ILE A 30 19.59 -0.97 9.13
C ILE A 30 18.96 0.14 8.28
N THR A 31 19.29 0.18 6.98
CA THR A 31 18.63 1.08 6.04
C THR A 31 17.45 0.34 5.40
N ILE A 32 16.29 0.99 5.40
CA ILE A 32 15.02 0.50 4.86
C ILE A 32 14.62 1.39 3.69
N LYS A 33 14.51 0.82 2.50
CA LYS A 33 13.88 1.46 1.35
C LYS A 33 12.39 1.17 1.40
N TRP A 34 11.59 2.22 1.54
CA TRP A 34 10.13 2.12 1.57
C TRP A 34 9.56 2.61 0.24
N GLY A 35 9.05 1.68 -0.58
CA GLY A 35 8.45 1.97 -1.88
C GLY A 35 6.99 2.39 -1.78
N GLU A 36 6.59 3.29 -2.68
CA GLU A 36 5.21 3.75 -2.86
C GLU A 36 4.96 4.07 -4.35
N THR A 37 3.92 3.49 -4.94
CA THR A 37 3.56 3.75 -6.35
C THR A 37 2.95 5.12 -6.59
N LEU A 38 2.33 5.70 -5.57
CA LEU A 38 1.59 6.96 -5.69
C LEU A 38 2.53 8.17 -5.65
N ALA A 39 2.09 9.25 -6.29
CA ALA A 39 2.80 10.52 -6.28
C ALA A 39 3.01 11.04 -4.85
N GLU A 40 4.08 11.80 -4.62
CA GLU A 40 4.42 12.36 -3.32
C GLU A 40 3.28 13.17 -2.67
N SER A 41 2.46 13.84 -3.49
CA SER A 41 1.30 14.61 -3.03
C SER A 41 0.14 13.77 -2.50
N HIS A 42 0.15 12.44 -2.72
CA HIS A 42 -0.91 11.56 -2.22
C HIS A 42 -0.79 11.34 -0.70
N PRO A 43 -1.91 11.32 0.06
CA PRO A 43 -1.87 11.07 1.52
C PRO A 43 -1.12 9.81 1.93
N SER A 44 -1.16 8.72 1.13
CA SER A 44 -0.41 7.49 1.40
C SER A 44 1.10 7.71 1.34
N ALA A 45 1.59 8.44 0.32
CA ALA A 45 3.00 8.79 0.21
C ALA A 45 3.43 9.72 1.36
N GLN A 46 2.60 10.70 1.70
CA GLN A 46 2.84 11.59 2.85
C GLN A 46 2.87 10.82 4.18
N MET A 47 2.00 9.83 4.35
CA MET A 47 2.02 8.91 5.50
C MET A 47 3.37 8.19 5.60
N ALA A 48 3.85 7.60 4.50
CA ALA A 48 5.12 6.88 4.47
C ALA A 48 6.30 7.82 4.80
N ILE A 49 6.31 9.04 4.24
CA ILE A 49 7.35 10.07 4.52
C ILE A 49 7.35 10.47 6.00
N ARG A 50 6.18 10.79 6.58
CA ARG A 50 6.05 11.15 8.00
C ARG A 50 6.50 9.99 8.90
N ALA A 51 6.02 8.79 8.63
CA ALA A 51 6.36 7.60 9.40
C ALA A 51 7.87 7.26 9.29
N GLY A 52 8.43 7.29 8.09
CA GLY A 52 9.84 7.01 7.86
C GLY A 52 10.77 7.96 8.59
N LYS A 53 10.45 9.26 8.58
CA LYS A 53 11.16 10.27 9.35
C LYS A 53 11.08 10.00 10.86
N GLU A 54 9.87 9.80 11.39
CA GLU A 54 9.62 9.56 12.82
C GLU A 54 10.30 8.25 13.29
N ILE A 55 10.30 7.17 12.48
CA ILE A 55 11.02 5.93 12.79
C ILE A 55 12.53 6.20 12.93
N THR A 56 13.10 6.88 11.94
CA THR A 56 14.54 7.22 11.96
C THR A 56 14.93 8.04 13.19
N GLU A 57 14.12 9.02 13.54
CA GLU A 57 14.35 9.88 14.71
C GLU A 57 14.22 9.11 16.03
N ARG A 58 13.12 8.36 16.21
CA ARG A 58 12.84 7.64 17.46
C ARG A 58 13.79 6.45 17.70
N THR A 59 14.28 5.82 16.64
CA THR A 59 15.30 4.77 16.72
C THR A 59 16.72 5.34 16.81
N LYS A 60 16.87 6.67 16.83
CA LYS A 60 18.18 7.36 16.87
C LYS A 60 19.10 6.90 15.71
N GLY A 61 18.53 6.65 14.54
CA GLY A 61 19.25 6.21 13.34
C GLY A 61 19.64 4.73 13.30
N ARG A 62 19.27 3.90 14.31
CA ARG A 62 19.47 2.43 14.24
C ARG A 62 18.66 1.82 13.11
N VAL A 63 17.45 2.36 12.84
CA VAL A 63 16.65 2.08 11.67
C VAL A 63 16.52 3.36 10.86
N LYS A 64 17.16 3.42 9.70
CA LYS A 64 17.10 4.55 8.77
C LYS A 64 16.12 4.23 7.65
N VAL A 65 15.09 5.06 7.48
CA VAL A 65 14.06 4.84 6.45
C VAL A 65 14.22 5.87 5.33
N GLU A 66 14.33 5.38 4.11
CA GLU A 66 14.37 6.16 2.87
C GLU A 66 13.11 5.85 2.05
N VAL A 67 12.26 6.87 1.83
CA VAL A 67 10.98 6.69 1.13
C VAL A 67 11.11 7.08 -0.33
N TYR A 68 10.64 6.21 -1.22
CA TYR A 68 10.66 6.36 -2.67
C TYR A 68 9.23 6.36 -3.21
N THR A 69 8.75 7.52 -3.63
CA THR A 69 7.37 7.75 -4.11
C THR A 69 7.26 7.68 -5.63
N GLY A 70 6.05 7.68 -6.17
CA GLY A 70 5.80 7.78 -7.61
C GLY A 70 6.33 6.59 -8.42
N GLY A 71 6.50 5.43 -7.80
CA GLY A 71 7.01 4.24 -8.48
C GLY A 71 8.50 4.29 -8.82
N GLN A 72 9.31 5.07 -8.10
CA GLN A 72 10.75 5.18 -8.35
C GLN A 72 11.51 3.85 -8.22
N LEU A 73 10.99 2.90 -7.44
CA LEU A 73 11.57 1.56 -7.27
C LEU A 73 10.96 0.50 -8.22
N GLY A 74 10.03 0.91 -9.10
CA GLY A 74 9.35 0.03 -10.05
C GLY A 74 7.83 0.13 -9.97
N ALA A 75 7.14 -0.65 -10.81
CA ALA A 75 5.70 -0.82 -10.75
C ALA A 75 5.29 -1.71 -9.55
N SER A 76 3.99 -1.73 -9.20
CA SER A 76 3.46 -2.46 -8.04
C SER A 76 3.95 -3.90 -7.97
N LYS A 77 3.84 -4.65 -9.06
CA LYS A 77 4.26 -6.05 -9.13
C LYS A 77 5.76 -6.21 -8.89
N GLU A 78 6.58 -5.39 -9.54
CA GLU A 78 8.04 -5.41 -9.42
C GLU A 78 8.49 -5.13 -7.98
N MET A 79 7.87 -4.15 -7.32
CA MET A 79 8.18 -3.83 -5.93
C MET A 79 7.76 -4.95 -4.95
N VAL A 80 6.61 -5.60 -5.19
CA VAL A 80 6.19 -6.75 -4.39
C VAL A 80 7.17 -7.92 -4.55
N GLU A 81 7.59 -8.23 -5.78
CA GLU A 81 8.59 -9.28 -6.07
C GLU A 81 9.96 -8.93 -5.44
N ALA A 82 10.41 -7.68 -5.55
CA ALA A 82 11.65 -7.21 -4.91
C ALA A 82 11.61 -7.35 -3.39
N MET A 83 10.46 -7.07 -2.78
CA MET A 83 10.27 -7.23 -1.34
C MET A 83 10.27 -8.70 -0.90
N GLN A 84 9.69 -9.63 -1.68
CA GLN A 84 9.74 -11.07 -1.37
C GLN A 84 11.18 -11.58 -1.21
N ILE A 85 12.08 -11.17 -2.10
CA ILE A 85 13.48 -11.59 -2.09
C ILE A 85 14.40 -10.72 -1.22
N GLY A 86 13.86 -9.67 -0.58
CA GLY A 86 14.62 -8.76 0.29
C GLY A 86 15.51 -7.75 -0.45
N ALA A 87 15.26 -7.49 -1.73
CA ALA A 87 15.92 -6.43 -2.51
C ALA A 87 15.31 -5.03 -2.22
N GLN A 88 14.10 -5.01 -1.68
CA GLN A 88 13.41 -3.86 -1.11
C GLN A 88 12.87 -4.26 0.27
N GLU A 89 12.93 -3.35 1.24
CA GLU A 89 12.63 -3.70 2.63
C GLU A 89 11.17 -3.43 3.01
N MET A 90 10.58 -2.30 2.62
CA MET A 90 9.19 -1.92 2.93
C MET A 90 8.42 -1.46 1.71
N LEU A 91 7.10 -1.63 1.76
CA LEU A 91 6.18 -1.24 0.70
C LEU A 91 4.81 -0.88 1.29
N THR A 92 4.16 0.16 0.73
CA THR A 92 2.72 0.36 0.89
C THR A 92 2.03 0.10 -0.43
N GLU A 93 1.16 -0.93 -0.48
CA GLU A 93 0.47 -1.30 -1.73
C GLU A 93 -0.92 -1.87 -1.46
N GLY A 94 -1.78 -1.87 -2.50
CA GLY A 94 -3.10 -2.49 -2.47
C GLY A 94 -3.01 -4.00 -2.21
N VAL A 95 -3.89 -4.52 -1.37
CA VAL A 95 -3.86 -5.93 -0.96
C VAL A 95 -3.96 -6.88 -2.14
N ALA A 96 -4.68 -6.51 -3.19
CA ALA A 96 -4.84 -7.31 -4.39
C ALA A 96 -3.55 -7.47 -5.23
N GLN A 97 -2.51 -6.70 -4.96
CA GLN A 97 -1.22 -6.83 -5.65
C GLN A 97 -0.36 -7.99 -5.11
N PHE A 98 -0.68 -8.50 -3.91
CA PHE A 98 0.06 -9.59 -3.28
C PHE A 98 -0.37 -10.97 -3.80
N GLN A 99 -0.06 -11.23 -5.08
CA GLN A 99 -0.54 -12.39 -5.84
C GLN A 99 -0.04 -13.76 -5.33
N MET A 100 0.99 -13.78 -4.47
CA MET A 100 1.40 -15.00 -3.76
C MET A 100 0.39 -15.46 -2.71
N LEU A 101 -0.53 -14.57 -2.30
CA LEU A 101 -1.64 -14.89 -1.41
C LEU A 101 -2.97 -14.33 -2.01
N PRO A 102 -3.54 -15.00 -3.03
CA PRO A 102 -4.70 -14.49 -3.75
C PRO A 102 -5.95 -14.26 -2.86
N SER A 103 -6.05 -15.01 -1.74
CA SER A 103 -7.15 -14.83 -0.80
C SER A 103 -7.16 -13.44 -0.13
N LEU A 104 -6.05 -12.71 -0.14
CA LEU A 104 -5.98 -11.35 0.39
C LEU A 104 -6.79 -10.35 -0.43
N GLU A 105 -7.03 -10.64 -1.73
CA GLU A 105 -7.88 -9.82 -2.61
C GLU A 105 -9.31 -9.64 -2.07
N ILE A 106 -9.79 -10.55 -1.21
CA ILE A 106 -11.13 -10.48 -0.64
C ILE A 106 -11.39 -9.18 0.11
N LEU A 107 -10.35 -8.57 0.68
CA LEU A 107 -10.45 -7.27 1.37
C LEU A 107 -10.77 -6.10 0.43
N GLU A 108 -10.66 -6.31 -0.87
CA GLU A 108 -11.06 -5.37 -1.93
C GLU A 108 -12.19 -5.93 -2.81
N ALA A 109 -12.86 -7.02 -2.40
CA ALA A 109 -13.95 -7.57 -3.21
C ALA A 109 -15.04 -6.51 -3.44
N PRO A 110 -15.50 -6.34 -4.69
CA PRO A 110 -16.47 -5.31 -5.01
C PRO A 110 -17.75 -5.48 -4.19
N TYR A 111 -18.24 -4.38 -3.62
CA TYR A 111 -19.44 -4.29 -2.79
C TYR A 111 -19.50 -5.21 -1.57
N ILE A 112 -18.34 -5.74 -1.11
CA ILE A 112 -18.29 -6.59 0.08
C ILE A 112 -18.54 -5.80 1.37
N TRP A 113 -18.07 -4.55 1.43
CA TRP A 113 -18.17 -3.70 2.62
C TRP A 113 -19.49 -2.92 2.66
N LYS A 114 -20.14 -2.93 3.83
CA LYS A 114 -21.34 -2.10 4.07
C LYS A 114 -20.99 -0.61 4.15
N ASN A 115 -19.88 -0.28 4.83
CA ASN A 115 -19.41 1.08 5.05
C ASN A 115 -17.96 1.06 5.60
N PRO A 116 -17.29 2.21 5.74
CA PRO A 116 -15.93 2.28 6.28
C PRO A 116 -15.80 1.78 7.72
N GLU A 117 -16.83 1.87 8.55
CA GLU A 117 -16.82 1.41 9.94
C GLU A 117 -16.73 -0.11 10.01
N THR A 118 -17.50 -0.81 9.17
CA THR A 118 -17.41 -2.29 9.08
C THR A 118 -16.09 -2.76 8.51
N PHE A 119 -15.52 -2.01 7.55
CA PHE A 119 -14.15 -2.23 7.08
C PHE A 119 -13.15 -2.10 8.22
N ASP A 120 -13.16 -0.96 8.95
CA ASP A 120 -12.25 -0.70 10.07
C ASP A 120 -12.36 -1.79 11.17
N LYS A 121 -13.56 -2.32 11.44
CA LYS A 121 -13.79 -3.42 12.39
C LYS A 121 -13.07 -4.69 11.94
N VAL A 122 -13.24 -5.09 10.69
CA VAL A 122 -12.68 -6.35 10.16
C VAL A 122 -11.17 -6.29 9.97
N VAL A 123 -10.62 -5.17 9.50
CA VAL A 123 -9.16 -5.04 9.31
C VAL A 123 -8.38 -4.90 10.63
N LYS A 124 -9.07 -4.77 11.77
CA LYS A 124 -8.50 -4.82 13.12
C LYS A 124 -8.78 -6.14 13.84
N SER A 125 -9.39 -7.12 13.17
CA SER A 125 -9.73 -8.43 13.74
C SER A 125 -8.66 -9.48 13.46
N ASP A 126 -8.84 -10.67 14.04
CA ASP A 126 -7.98 -11.84 13.84
C ASP A 126 -7.87 -12.28 12.38
N ILE A 127 -8.80 -11.83 11.52
CA ILE A 127 -8.75 -12.10 10.07
C ILE A 127 -7.48 -11.55 9.44
N ILE A 128 -7.05 -10.35 9.82
CA ILE A 128 -5.79 -9.77 9.33
C ILE A 128 -4.57 -10.51 9.86
N GLU A 129 -4.62 -10.99 11.09
CA GLU A 129 -3.53 -11.81 11.64
C GLU A 129 -3.39 -13.15 10.92
N GLU A 130 -4.51 -13.78 10.53
CA GLU A 130 -4.48 -14.98 9.68
C GLU A 130 -3.85 -14.70 8.31
N PHE A 131 -4.21 -13.60 7.67
CA PHE A 131 -3.59 -13.18 6.40
C PHE A 131 -2.12 -12.86 6.58
N ASN A 132 -1.75 -12.18 7.66
CA ASN A 132 -0.35 -11.87 7.97
C ASN A 132 0.50 -13.14 8.09
N LYS A 133 0.03 -14.13 8.84
CA LYS A 133 0.69 -15.46 8.95
C LYS A 133 0.90 -16.09 7.58
N LYS A 134 -0.16 -16.18 6.79
CA LYS A 134 -0.11 -16.78 5.44
C LYS A 134 0.82 -16.01 4.50
N LEU A 135 0.85 -14.68 4.59
CA LEU A 135 1.70 -13.84 3.74
C LEU A 135 3.18 -13.98 4.11
N ILE A 136 3.49 -14.15 5.41
CA ILE A 136 4.84 -14.48 5.86
C ILE A 136 5.27 -15.84 5.28
N GLU A 137 4.42 -16.86 5.39
CA GLU A 137 4.71 -18.23 4.91
C GLU A 137 4.87 -18.31 3.39
N SER A 138 4.00 -17.61 2.63
CA SER A 138 3.96 -17.69 1.17
C SER A 138 4.87 -16.69 0.46
N GLY A 139 5.20 -15.57 1.11
CA GLY A 139 5.87 -14.44 0.47
C GLY A 139 7.03 -13.83 1.24
N ASN A 140 7.34 -14.33 2.46
CA ASN A 140 8.35 -13.71 3.33
C ASN A 140 8.05 -12.21 3.60
N ILE A 141 6.77 -11.85 3.69
CA ILE A 141 6.26 -10.48 3.83
C ILE A 141 5.38 -10.40 5.08
N ARG A 142 5.63 -9.40 5.92
CA ARG A 142 4.88 -9.10 7.14
C ARG A 142 4.02 -7.86 6.95
N ILE A 143 2.77 -7.91 7.37
CA ILE A 143 1.88 -6.75 7.46
C ILE A 143 2.18 -6.01 8.77
N LEU A 144 2.47 -4.71 8.68
CA LEU A 144 2.63 -3.81 9.84
C LEU A 144 1.35 -3.04 10.16
N GLY A 145 0.46 -2.87 9.19
CA GLY A 145 -0.84 -2.25 9.37
C GLY A 145 -1.62 -2.15 8.07
N THR A 146 -2.92 -1.88 8.20
CA THR A 146 -3.86 -1.76 7.07
C THR A 146 -4.47 -0.37 7.05
N THR A 147 -4.51 0.26 5.88
CA THR A 147 -5.06 1.60 5.68
C THR A 147 -6.41 1.54 4.98
N TYR A 148 -7.30 2.47 5.33
CA TYR A 148 -8.47 2.82 4.53
C TYR A 148 -8.01 3.75 3.40
N TYR A 149 -8.21 3.33 2.14
CA TYR A 149 -7.73 4.09 0.98
C TYR A 149 -8.84 4.86 0.26
N GLY A 150 -10.09 4.63 0.64
CA GLY A 150 -11.29 5.29 0.10
C GLY A 150 -12.14 4.43 -0.82
N TYR A 151 -13.30 4.98 -1.18
CA TYR A 151 -14.19 4.40 -2.18
C TYR A 151 -13.67 4.65 -3.58
N ARG A 152 -13.66 3.60 -4.39
CA ARG A 152 -13.32 3.69 -5.81
C ARG A 152 -14.54 4.11 -6.63
N HIS A 153 -14.30 4.99 -7.58
CA HIS A 153 -15.29 5.53 -8.51
C HIS A 153 -14.79 5.42 -9.94
N LEU A 154 -15.71 5.34 -10.88
CA LEU A 154 -15.40 5.31 -12.31
C LEU A 154 -15.20 6.74 -12.83
N THR A 155 -14.20 6.94 -13.70
CA THR A 155 -14.11 8.16 -14.53
C THR A 155 -14.08 7.81 -16.00
N THR A 156 -14.57 8.70 -16.86
CA THR A 156 -14.58 8.51 -18.31
C THR A 156 -14.24 9.81 -19.05
N THR A 157 -13.64 9.67 -20.25
CA THR A 157 -13.25 10.82 -21.11
C THR A 157 -14.44 11.47 -21.79
N ASP A 158 -15.21 10.72 -22.57
CA ASP A 158 -16.21 11.28 -23.49
C ASP A 158 -17.63 10.74 -23.28
N LYS A 159 -17.81 9.70 -22.49
CA LYS A 159 -19.10 9.05 -22.27
C LYS A 159 -19.62 9.34 -20.87
N ALA A 160 -20.72 10.06 -20.78
CA ALA A 160 -21.52 10.14 -19.56
C ALA A 160 -22.12 8.76 -19.25
N VAL A 161 -21.96 8.28 -18.02
CA VAL A 161 -22.45 6.98 -17.57
C VAL A 161 -23.53 7.20 -16.49
N HIS A 162 -24.78 7.04 -16.86
CA HIS A 162 -25.95 7.15 -15.97
C HIS A 162 -26.50 5.78 -15.54
N SER A 163 -26.20 4.74 -16.34
CA SER A 163 -26.66 3.37 -16.14
C SER A 163 -25.59 2.34 -16.50
N LEU A 164 -25.78 1.10 -16.07
CA LEU A 164 -24.89 0.00 -16.44
C LEU A 164 -24.81 -0.19 -17.98
N ASN A 165 -25.87 0.14 -18.71
CA ASN A 165 -25.86 0.03 -20.17
C ASN A 165 -24.86 0.97 -20.85
N ASP A 166 -24.57 2.11 -20.22
CA ASP A 166 -23.64 3.11 -20.77
C ASP A 166 -22.17 2.69 -20.67
N VAL A 167 -21.83 1.76 -19.75
CA VAL A 167 -20.46 1.23 -19.58
C VAL A 167 -20.11 0.16 -20.61
N LYS A 168 -21.12 -0.44 -21.24
CA LYS A 168 -20.90 -1.53 -22.19
C LYS A 168 -19.93 -1.15 -23.30
N ASN A 169 -18.97 -2.04 -23.54
CA ASN A 169 -17.91 -1.90 -24.54
C ASN A 169 -16.90 -0.77 -24.31
N LEU A 170 -17.00 0.05 -23.25
CA LEU A 170 -15.97 0.99 -22.91
C LEU A 170 -14.68 0.26 -22.53
N LYS A 171 -13.56 0.73 -23.04
CA LYS A 171 -12.24 0.28 -22.59
C LYS A 171 -11.94 0.94 -21.25
N ILE A 172 -12.08 0.19 -20.18
CA ILE A 172 -11.81 0.69 -18.84
C ILE A 172 -10.47 0.13 -18.38
N ARG A 173 -9.53 1.02 -18.08
CA ARG A 173 -8.30 0.58 -17.44
C ARG A 173 -8.60 0.06 -16.04
N VAL A 174 -8.04 -1.09 -15.73
CA VAL A 174 -8.05 -1.68 -14.39
C VAL A 174 -6.61 -2.07 -13.99
N PRO A 175 -6.31 -2.25 -12.69
CA PRO A 175 -5.08 -2.89 -12.25
C PRO A 175 -4.92 -4.29 -12.87
N GLU A 176 -3.68 -4.79 -12.99
CA GLU A 176 -3.37 -6.13 -13.52
C GLU A 176 -3.70 -7.23 -12.51
N VAL A 177 -4.95 -7.25 -12.05
CA VAL A 177 -5.48 -8.15 -11.02
C VAL A 177 -6.78 -8.77 -11.50
N GLN A 178 -6.89 -10.08 -11.36
CA GLN A 178 -8.02 -10.85 -11.87
C GLN A 178 -9.38 -10.39 -11.34
N MET A 179 -9.44 -9.94 -10.10
CA MET A 179 -10.68 -9.45 -9.48
C MET A 179 -11.22 -8.20 -10.17
N TYR A 180 -10.36 -7.22 -10.46
CA TYR A 180 -10.76 -6.00 -11.17
C TYR A 180 -11.16 -6.27 -12.62
N ILE A 181 -10.49 -7.24 -13.28
CA ILE A 181 -10.85 -7.70 -14.62
C ILE A 181 -12.24 -8.31 -14.58
N ALA A 182 -12.51 -9.23 -13.65
CA ALA A 182 -13.80 -9.90 -13.52
C ALA A 182 -14.94 -8.92 -13.22
N MET A 183 -14.70 -7.90 -12.39
CA MET A 183 -15.66 -6.83 -12.10
C MET A 183 -15.99 -6.02 -13.37
N ALA A 184 -14.98 -5.56 -14.10
CA ALA A 184 -15.19 -4.78 -15.32
C ALA A 184 -15.90 -5.60 -16.43
N GLU A 185 -15.60 -6.90 -16.54
CA GLU A 185 -16.33 -7.82 -17.42
C GLU A 185 -17.81 -7.98 -17.00
N ALA A 186 -18.09 -8.07 -15.70
CA ALA A 186 -19.45 -8.15 -15.18
C ALA A 186 -20.27 -6.90 -15.54
N TRP A 187 -19.65 -5.73 -15.59
CA TRP A 187 -20.28 -4.51 -16.09
C TRP A 187 -20.49 -4.50 -17.61
N GLY A 188 -19.95 -5.46 -18.35
CA GLY A 188 -19.97 -5.50 -19.82
C GLY A 188 -19.00 -4.53 -20.48
N SER A 189 -18.08 -3.96 -19.73
CA SER A 189 -16.99 -3.15 -20.25
C SER A 189 -15.86 -4.03 -20.82
N LYS A 190 -14.90 -3.42 -21.46
CA LYS A 190 -13.67 -4.08 -21.95
C LYS A 190 -12.52 -3.73 -20.99
N PRO A 191 -12.20 -4.58 -20.00
CA PRO A 191 -11.07 -4.34 -19.12
C PRO A 191 -9.77 -4.26 -19.92
N THR A 192 -8.95 -3.28 -19.60
CA THR A 192 -7.63 -3.07 -20.19
C THR A 192 -6.63 -3.02 -19.01
N PRO A 193 -6.10 -4.17 -18.58
CA PRO A 193 -5.13 -4.24 -17.50
C PRO A 193 -3.86 -3.47 -17.86
N MET A 194 -3.37 -2.64 -16.93
CA MET A 194 -2.23 -1.76 -17.19
C MET A 194 -1.64 -1.26 -15.86
N ASN A 195 -0.32 -1.08 -15.83
CA ASN A 195 0.37 -0.48 -14.69
C ASN A 195 -0.13 0.94 -14.40
N PHE A 196 -0.12 1.32 -13.13
CA PHE A 196 -0.61 2.63 -12.68
C PHE A 196 0.20 3.79 -13.31
N ASN A 197 1.52 3.62 -13.45
CA ASN A 197 2.41 4.65 -13.99
C ASN A 197 2.14 5.01 -15.46
N GLU A 198 1.50 4.12 -16.22
CA GLU A 198 1.15 4.33 -17.64
C GLU A 198 -0.21 5.01 -17.80
N LEU A 199 -1.04 5.03 -16.73
CA LEU A 199 -2.44 5.36 -16.80
C LEU A 199 -2.73 6.77 -17.33
N TYR A 200 -2.03 7.79 -16.80
CA TYR A 200 -2.28 9.19 -17.23
C TYR A 200 -2.08 9.36 -18.75
N LEU A 201 -1.00 8.81 -19.29
CA LEU A 201 -0.73 8.89 -20.73
C LEU A 201 -1.76 8.08 -21.54
N ALA A 202 -2.15 6.90 -21.09
CA ALA A 202 -3.16 6.08 -21.74
C ALA A 202 -4.52 6.78 -21.82
N LEU A 203 -4.93 7.48 -20.75
CA LEU A 203 -6.14 8.31 -20.74
C LEU A 203 -6.01 9.51 -21.68
N LYS A 204 -4.91 10.24 -21.59
CA LYS A 204 -4.64 11.43 -22.45
C LYS A 204 -4.61 11.09 -23.94
N GLN A 205 -4.12 9.90 -24.28
CA GLN A 205 -4.03 9.42 -25.66
C GLN A 205 -5.27 8.65 -26.12
N ASN A 206 -6.31 8.54 -25.28
CA ASN A 206 -7.54 7.76 -25.55
C ASN A 206 -7.28 6.28 -25.88
N VAL A 207 -6.19 5.69 -25.37
CA VAL A 207 -5.94 4.24 -25.42
C VAL A 207 -7.03 3.50 -24.66
N VAL A 208 -7.45 4.09 -23.53
CA VAL A 208 -8.61 3.67 -22.72
C VAL A 208 -9.61 4.82 -22.60
N ASN A 209 -10.90 4.47 -22.43
CA ASN A 209 -11.99 5.45 -22.34
C ASN A 209 -12.20 5.95 -20.90
N GLY A 210 -11.69 5.22 -19.92
CA GLY A 210 -11.85 5.54 -18.52
C GLY A 210 -11.01 4.66 -17.61
N GLN A 211 -11.12 4.92 -16.33
CA GLN A 211 -10.44 4.21 -15.26
C GLN A 211 -11.29 4.25 -13.97
N GLU A 212 -10.91 3.53 -12.95
CA GLU A 212 -11.54 3.55 -11.64
C GLU A 212 -10.49 3.67 -10.53
N ASN A 213 -10.70 4.58 -9.59
CA ASN A 213 -9.83 4.83 -8.44
C ASN A 213 -10.57 5.63 -7.35
N PRO A 214 -10.01 5.71 -6.13
CA PRO A 214 -10.49 6.64 -5.11
C PRO A 214 -10.24 8.11 -5.51
N LEU A 215 -11.07 9.00 -4.98
CA LEU A 215 -10.98 10.43 -5.29
C LEU A 215 -9.60 11.04 -4.99
N PRO A 216 -8.92 10.73 -3.87
CA PRO A 216 -7.57 11.25 -3.62
C PRO A 216 -6.55 10.79 -4.67
N THR A 217 -6.71 9.57 -5.22
CA THR A 217 -5.85 9.04 -6.28
C THR A 217 -6.15 9.72 -7.62
N ILE A 218 -7.43 9.95 -7.94
CA ILE A 218 -7.82 10.72 -9.14
C ILE A 218 -7.22 12.13 -9.08
N ASN A 219 -7.19 12.73 -7.89
CA ASN A 219 -6.62 14.06 -7.66
C ASN A 219 -5.09 14.06 -7.81
N SER A 220 -4.38 13.24 -7.07
CA SER A 220 -2.91 13.20 -7.08
C SER A 220 -2.33 12.73 -8.42
N GLY A 221 -3.03 11.82 -9.11
CA GLY A 221 -2.71 11.37 -10.47
C GLY A 221 -3.16 12.34 -11.55
N LYS A 222 -3.85 13.44 -11.20
CA LYS A 222 -4.38 14.46 -12.11
C LYS A 222 -5.29 13.90 -13.20
N PHE A 223 -5.98 12.80 -12.94
CA PHE A 223 -6.83 12.17 -13.96
C PHE A 223 -8.02 13.05 -14.32
N TYR A 224 -8.47 13.94 -13.43
CA TYR A 224 -9.50 14.94 -13.70
C TYR A 224 -9.14 15.92 -14.83
N GLU A 225 -7.85 16.10 -15.17
CA GLU A 225 -7.42 16.93 -16.29
C GLU A 225 -7.72 16.27 -17.65
N VAL A 226 -7.86 14.96 -17.70
CA VAL A 226 -8.05 14.14 -18.92
C VAL A 226 -9.31 13.29 -18.89
N GLN A 227 -10.16 13.45 -17.87
CA GLN A 227 -11.43 12.75 -17.70
C GLN A 227 -12.54 13.77 -17.46
N LYS A 228 -13.60 13.73 -18.27
CA LYS A 228 -14.71 14.71 -18.21
C LYS A 228 -15.80 14.34 -17.19
N TYR A 229 -15.92 13.06 -16.89
CA TYR A 229 -17.00 12.55 -16.05
C TYR A 229 -16.43 11.79 -14.87
N LEU A 230 -16.97 12.06 -13.68
CA LEU A 230 -16.79 11.28 -12.46
C LEU A 230 -18.13 10.59 -12.14
N ILE A 231 -18.15 9.28 -12.13
CA ILE A 231 -19.34 8.48 -11.88
C ILE A 231 -19.19 7.84 -10.48
N LEU A 232 -20.05 8.23 -9.56
CA LEU A 232 -20.00 7.84 -8.15
C LEU A 232 -20.53 6.42 -7.94
N THR A 233 -19.82 5.44 -8.45
CA THR A 233 -20.18 4.02 -8.35
C THR A 233 -19.92 3.40 -6.97
N GLY A 234 -18.95 3.88 -6.21
CA GLY A 234 -18.63 3.41 -4.85
C GLY A 234 -18.40 1.89 -4.77
N HIS A 235 -17.87 1.30 -5.82
CA HIS A 235 -17.90 -0.14 -6.06
C HIS A 235 -16.91 -0.96 -5.22
N ILE A 236 -15.86 -0.33 -4.69
CA ILE A 236 -14.87 -0.96 -3.80
C ILE A 236 -14.45 0.02 -2.71
N ILE A 237 -14.43 -0.42 -1.46
CA ILE A 237 -13.60 0.18 -0.42
C ILE A 237 -12.23 -0.48 -0.53
N THR A 238 -11.21 0.32 -0.83
CA THR A 238 -9.86 -0.20 -1.08
C THR A 238 -9.07 -0.31 0.22
N ALA A 239 -8.39 -1.44 0.40
CA ALA A 239 -7.42 -1.68 1.46
C ALA A 239 -6.00 -1.61 0.92
N ARG A 240 -5.13 -0.81 1.54
CA ARG A 240 -3.69 -0.90 1.32
C ARG A 240 -3.00 -1.37 2.59
N ILE A 241 -1.91 -2.09 2.46
CA ILE A 241 -1.15 -2.59 3.59
C ILE A 241 0.26 -2.00 3.58
N VAL A 242 0.71 -1.59 4.76
CA VAL A 242 2.11 -1.28 5.03
C VAL A 242 2.81 -2.60 5.37
N THR A 243 3.81 -2.95 4.60
CA THR A 243 4.47 -4.25 4.70
C THR A 243 5.98 -4.11 4.80
N ILE A 244 6.63 -5.13 5.37
CA ILE A 244 8.07 -5.27 5.46
C ILE A 244 8.48 -6.70 5.12
N ASN A 245 9.65 -6.87 4.49
CA ASN A 245 10.26 -8.19 4.31
C ASN A 245 10.53 -8.83 5.69
N GLU A 246 10.03 -10.05 5.89
CA GLU A 246 10.11 -10.74 7.19
C GLU A 246 11.56 -10.98 7.63
N THR A 247 12.45 -11.34 6.70
CA THR A 247 13.87 -11.55 7.03
C THR A 247 14.54 -10.26 7.52
N VAL A 248 14.16 -9.11 6.97
CA VAL A 248 14.63 -7.80 7.44
C VAL A 248 14.03 -7.49 8.81
N TRP A 249 12.72 -7.71 8.97
CA TRP A 249 12.03 -7.52 10.25
C TRP A 249 12.70 -8.26 11.40
N GLN A 250 13.11 -9.51 11.17
CA GLN A 250 13.77 -10.33 12.18
C GLN A 250 15.17 -9.82 12.59
N LYS A 251 15.82 -8.99 11.77
CA LYS A 251 17.10 -8.35 12.10
C LYS A 251 16.96 -7.09 12.96
N ILE A 252 15.76 -6.49 13.00
CA ILE A 252 15.48 -5.30 13.79
C ILE A 252 15.30 -5.70 15.27
N SER A 253 15.81 -4.90 16.19
CA SER A 253 15.67 -5.16 17.64
C SER A 253 14.21 -5.12 18.06
N GLU A 254 13.84 -5.85 19.13
CA GLU A 254 12.47 -5.84 19.65
C GLU A 254 12.02 -4.43 20.08
N GLU A 255 12.93 -3.62 20.64
CA GLU A 255 12.68 -2.22 20.98
C GLU A 255 12.31 -1.41 19.73
N ASP A 256 13.12 -1.52 18.68
CA ASP A 256 12.88 -0.77 17.44
C ASP A 256 11.66 -1.25 16.68
N ARG A 257 11.35 -2.56 16.71
CA ARG A 257 10.08 -3.09 16.16
C ARG A 257 8.86 -2.48 16.85
N LYS A 258 8.88 -2.33 18.18
CA LYS A 258 7.80 -1.67 18.92
C LYS A 258 7.64 -0.21 18.51
N ILE A 259 8.76 0.50 18.34
CA ILE A 259 8.75 1.88 17.84
C ILE A 259 8.14 1.94 16.43
N MET A 260 8.56 1.06 15.53
CA MET A 260 8.05 1.03 14.16
C MET A 260 6.55 0.76 14.11
N LEU A 261 6.06 -0.21 14.87
CA LEU A 261 4.61 -0.52 14.93
C LEU A 261 3.79 0.66 15.47
N ASP A 262 4.27 1.30 16.55
CA ASP A 262 3.61 2.47 17.14
C ASP A 262 3.54 3.64 16.13
N VAL A 263 4.67 3.94 15.46
CA VAL A 263 4.74 5.02 14.47
C VAL A 263 3.87 4.72 13.25
N VAL A 264 3.91 3.49 12.72
CA VAL A 264 3.11 3.08 11.56
C VAL A 264 1.63 3.20 11.89
N ASN A 265 1.17 2.65 13.02
CA ASN A 265 -0.25 2.70 13.40
C ASN A 265 -0.74 4.13 13.62
N LYS A 266 0.02 4.98 14.31
CA LYS A 266 -0.29 6.41 14.49
C LYS A 266 -0.45 7.12 13.13
N ASN A 267 0.48 6.88 12.20
CA ASN A 267 0.44 7.53 10.90
C ASN A 267 -0.68 6.97 9.99
N ILE A 268 -1.06 5.70 10.16
CA ILE A 268 -2.25 5.12 9.51
C ILE A 268 -3.53 5.83 9.98
N GLU A 269 -3.70 6.10 11.27
CA GLU A 269 -4.87 6.83 11.78
C GLU A 269 -4.96 8.24 11.19
N ILE A 270 -3.84 8.97 11.13
CA ILE A 270 -3.79 10.29 10.49
C ILE A 270 -4.19 10.17 9.03
N HIS A 271 -3.61 9.23 8.28
CA HIS A 271 -3.90 8.98 6.88
C HIS A 271 -5.38 8.66 6.65
N ASN A 272 -5.97 7.75 7.43
CA ASN A 272 -7.37 7.36 7.27
C ASN A 272 -8.32 8.56 7.46
N ASN A 273 -8.02 9.45 8.41
CA ASN A 273 -8.79 10.67 8.61
C ASN A 273 -8.60 11.67 7.46
N GLU A 274 -7.37 11.80 6.93
CA GLU A 274 -7.10 12.63 5.74
C GLU A 274 -7.89 12.13 4.52
N ILE A 275 -7.92 10.81 4.26
CA ILE A 275 -8.69 10.22 3.16
C ILE A 275 -10.19 10.53 3.32
N LYS A 276 -10.77 10.25 4.49
CA LYS A 276 -12.20 10.53 4.77
C LYS A 276 -12.55 12.02 4.58
N SER A 277 -11.66 12.93 4.97
CA SER A 277 -11.84 14.37 4.75
C SER A 277 -11.80 14.73 3.26
N LEU A 278 -10.87 14.17 2.51
CA LEU A 278 -10.70 14.42 1.07
C LEU A 278 -11.88 13.87 0.25
N GLU A 279 -12.44 12.72 0.61
CA GLU A 279 -13.63 12.18 -0.07
C GLU A 279 -14.81 13.15 -0.03
N ASN A 280 -14.95 13.91 1.05
CA ASN A 280 -16.00 14.91 1.19
C ASN A 280 -15.74 16.19 0.38
N SER A 281 -14.49 16.61 0.20
CA SER A 281 -14.13 17.88 -0.44
C SER A 281 -13.87 17.77 -1.95
N LEU A 282 -13.25 16.69 -2.39
CA LEU A 282 -12.77 16.53 -3.76
C LEU A 282 -13.85 16.52 -4.83
N ILE A 283 -15.07 16.06 -4.51
CA ILE A 283 -16.20 16.12 -5.46
C ILE A 283 -16.42 17.56 -5.92
N SER A 284 -16.55 18.49 -4.96
CA SER A 284 -16.75 19.91 -5.27
C SER A 284 -15.53 20.54 -5.98
N GLU A 285 -14.32 20.08 -5.68
CA GLU A 285 -13.11 20.55 -6.36
C GLU A 285 -13.08 20.09 -7.82
N PHE A 286 -13.45 18.85 -8.11
CA PHE A 286 -13.55 18.34 -9.47
C PHE A 286 -14.65 19.04 -10.28
N GLU A 287 -15.81 19.34 -9.69
CA GLU A 287 -16.86 20.15 -10.33
C GLU A 287 -16.34 21.55 -10.71
N LYS A 288 -15.61 22.21 -9.81
CA LYS A 288 -14.96 23.52 -10.10
C LYS A 288 -13.90 23.42 -11.17
N ALA A 289 -13.23 22.27 -11.30
CA ALA A 289 -12.28 21.99 -12.37
C ALA A 289 -12.95 21.63 -13.72
N GLY A 290 -14.29 21.59 -13.79
CA GLY A 290 -15.05 21.31 -15.00
C GLY A 290 -15.41 19.85 -15.21
N VAL A 291 -15.18 18.96 -14.22
CA VAL A 291 -15.62 17.57 -14.28
C VAL A 291 -17.13 17.50 -13.99
N THR A 292 -17.88 16.78 -14.82
CA THR A 292 -19.30 16.50 -14.55
C THR A 292 -19.42 15.30 -13.62
N VAL A 293 -20.00 15.52 -12.46
CA VAL A 293 -20.25 14.46 -11.47
C VAL A 293 -21.62 13.81 -11.73
N ILE A 294 -21.64 12.49 -11.77
CA ILE A 294 -22.84 11.68 -12.05
C ILE A 294 -23.04 10.67 -10.93
N THR A 295 -24.23 10.65 -10.35
CA THR A 295 -24.69 9.57 -9.45
C THR A 295 -25.53 8.59 -10.26
N PRO A 296 -25.00 7.42 -10.62
CA PRO A 296 -25.73 6.41 -11.40
C PRO A 296 -26.70 5.62 -10.51
N ASN A 297 -27.51 4.75 -11.13
CA ASN A 297 -28.18 3.69 -10.38
C ASN A 297 -27.17 2.61 -9.96
N VAL A 298 -26.60 2.74 -8.77
CA VAL A 298 -25.51 1.86 -8.26
C VAL A 298 -25.97 0.40 -8.15
N GLU A 299 -27.24 0.13 -7.88
CA GLU A 299 -27.74 -1.23 -7.72
C GLU A 299 -27.59 -2.05 -9.02
N GLU A 300 -27.72 -1.44 -10.19
CA GLU A 300 -27.48 -2.14 -11.46
C GLU A 300 -26.03 -2.66 -11.56
N PHE A 301 -25.07 -1.87 -11.13
CA PHE A 301 -23.64 -2.25 -11.12
C PHE A 301 -23.35 -3.31 -10.08
N ARG A 302 -23.96 -3.17 -8.90
CA ARG A 302 -23.80 -4.09 -7.78
C ARG A 302 -24.36 -5.48 -8.08
N ASP A 303 -25.58 -5.55 -8.60
CA ASP A 303 -26.29 -6.81 -8.83
C ASP A 303 -25.54 -7.73 -9.79
N VAL A 304 -25.04 -7.20 -10.91
CA VAL A 304 -24.30 -8.01 -11.89
C VAL A 304 -22.97 -8.50 -11.34
N VAL A 305 -22.32 -7.70 -10.50
CA VAL A 305 -21.03 -8.05 -9.86
C VAL A 305 -21.24 -9.12 -8.80
N LEU A 306 -22.17 -8.91 -7.86
CA LEU A 306 -22.44 -9.88 -6.79
C LEU A 306 -22.96 -11.21 -7.30
N LYS A 307 -23.68 -11.21 -8.44
CA LYS A 307 -24.15 -12.42 -9.10
C LYS A 307 -23.03 -13.27 -9.71
N SER A 308 -21.92 -12.66 -10.15
CA SER A 308 -20.92 -13.35 -10.97
C SER A 308 -19.54 -13.42 -10.36
N VAL A 309 -19.05 -12.33 -9.75
CA VAL A 309 -17.65 -12.21 -9.32
C VAL A 309 -17.33 -13.14 -8.14
N PRO A 310 -18.12 -13.22 -7.05
CA PRO A 310 -17.80 -14.12 -5.94
C PRO A 310 -17.70 -15.59 -6.40
N ALA A 311 -18.66 -16.08 -7.17
CA ALA A 311 -18.65 -17.46 -7.68
C ALA A 311 -17.44 -17.72 -8.61
N LYS A 312 -17.07 -16.75 -9.46
CA LYS A 312 -15.92 -16.84 -10.37
C LYS A 312 -14.58 -16.90 -9.62
N LEU A 313 -14.48 -16.25 -8.47
CA LEU A 313 -13.23 -16.08 -7.72
C LEU A 313 -13.17 -16.93 -6.43
N GLU A 314 -14.21 -17.71 -6.10
CA GLU A 314 -14.25 -18.51 -4.88
C GLU A 314 -13.04 -19.44 -4.74
N SER A 315 -12.63 -20.12 -5.81
CA SER A 315 -11.46 -21.00 -5.78
C SER A 315 -10.15 -20.24 -5.53
N ARG A 316 -10.09 -18.97 -5.93
CA ARG A 316 -8.94 -18.09 -5.76
C ARG A 316 -8.87 -17.49 -4.35
N TRP A 317 -10.00 -17.07 -3.83
CA TRP A 317 -10.09 -16.48 -2.50
C TRP A 317 -10.07 -17.54 -1.38
N GLY A 318 -10.64 -18.69 -1.65
CA GLY A 318 -10.88 -19.76 -0.70
C GLY A 318 -12.36 -19.92 -0.40
N LYS A 319 -12.84 -21.17 -0.41
CA LYS A 319 -14.24 -21.53 -0.21
C LYS A 319 -14.79 -20.95 1.09
N GLY A 320 -15.91 -20.26 1.03
CA GLY A 320 -16.63 -19.69 2.19
C GLY A 320 -15.98 -18.44 2.79
N LEU A 321 -14.87 -17.92 2.22
CA LEU A 321 -14.21 -16.73 2.77
C LEU A 321 -15.05 -15.46 2.55
N PHE A 322 -15.76 -15.36 1.42
CA PHE A 322 -16.63 -14.23 1.12
C PHE A 322 -17.74 -14.09 2.17
N GLU A 323 -18.43 -15.20 2.47
CA GLU A 323 -19.47 -15.27 3.50
C GLU A 323 -18.92 -14.97 4.89
N ARG A 324 -17.73 -15.47 5.20
CA ARG A 324 -17.06 -15.19 6.48
C ARG A 324 -16.79 -13.70 6.68
N ILE A 325 -16.34 -12.99 5.62
CA ILE A 325 -16.14 -11.54 5.69
C ILE A 325 -17.47 -10.81 5.87
N LEU A 326 -18.55 -11.24 5.18
CA LEU A 326 -19.88 -10.65 5.37
C LEU A 326 -20.38 -10.82 6.83
N GLN A 327 -20.21 -12.00 7.42
CA GLN A 327 -20.60 -12.28 8.80
C GLN A 327 -19.77 -11.47 9.83
N ALA A 328 -18.48 -11.27 9.57
CA ALA A 328 -17.61 -10.49 10.45
C ALA A 328 -17.99 -8.99 10.54
N GLN A 329 -18.85 -8.52 9.66
CA GLN A 329 -19.36 -7.15 9.68
C GLN A 329 -20.58 -6.97 10.59
N GLU A 330 -21.19 -8.05 11.05
CA GLU A 330 -22.32 -8.03 11.99
C GLU A 330 -21.84 -7.85 13.45
#